data_ff609a342b06b4f62cd5b04a86fa1e07
#
_entry.id   ff609a342b06b4f62cd5b04a86fa1e07
#
_cell.length_a   1.000
_cell.length_b   1.000
_cell.length_c   1.000
_cell.angle_alpha   90.00
_cell.angle_beta   90.00
_cell.angle_gamma   90.00
#
_symmetry.space_group_name_H-M   'P 1'
#
loop_
_entity.id
_entity.type
_entity.pdbx_description
1 polymer ?
#
loop_
_entity_poly.entity_id
_entity_poly.type
_entity_poly.pdbx_seq_one_letter_code
_entity_poly.pdbx_strand_id
1 'polypeptide(L)'
;KESLTNKTPFRQSKMKIYNEVIIPDLREAFNLLPTREQYSNADKGRATKGAAAGMLAKVYLTLGRYSEALEMCNAVENLGYTLNPDYSDCFGAAERNKNTAESIFEIQYYGLTKDDFWGEENQASWLSTFMGPRNSGWVGGAYGWNQPTQEFVDQYEAGDLRKDKTILYEGCPNFEGNAYRASMSNTGYNVRKFLVPLSQSPDFNTNPANFVALRFADVLLMKAEALNELGRTTEAEVPLYKVRTRAGLTNRADIENLTQTQMREKIRHERRIELAFEGHRWFDMIRWDNGQYA
;
A
#
# COMPACT_ATOMS: atom_id res chain seq x y z
N LYS A 1 20.52 -13.15 -21.28
CA LYS A 1 21.26 -11.85 -21.30
C LYS A 1 21.03 -11.25 -22.66
N GLU A 2 20.11 -10.27 -22.76
CA GLU A 2 19.97 -9.50 -23.98
C GLU A 2 21.24 -8.67 -24.22
N SER A 3 21.70 -8.72 -25.45
CA SER A 3 22.89 -7.96 -25.87
C SER A 3 22.61 -6.46 -25.77
N LEU A 4 23.43 -5.70 -25.05
CA LEU A 4 23.41 -4.25 -24.97
C LEU A 4 23.79 -3.57 -26.32
N THR A 5 23.48 -4.20 -27.45
CA THR A 5 23.84 -3.68 -28.78
C THR A 5 22.94 -2.53 -29.24
N ASN A 6 21.74 -2.36 -28.67
CA ASN A 6 20.88 -1.24 -28.98
C ASN A 6 20.96 -0.18 -27.87
N LYS A 7 21.90 0.74 -27.99
CA LYS A 7 22.13 1.81 -27.00
C LYS A 7 21.16 2.99 -27.08
N THR A 8 20.25 3.01 -28.06
CA THR A 8 19.30 4.10 -28.30
C THR A 8 17.86 3.56 -28.48
N PRO A 9 17.21 3.07 -27.39
CA PRO A 9 15.84 2.61 -27.50
C PRO A 9 14.91 3.79 -27.83
N PHE A 10 14.03 3.62 -28.82
CA PHE A 10 12.97 4.58 -29.13
C PHE A 10 11.89 4.55 -28.07
N ARG A 11 11.36 5.72 -27.70
CA ARG A 11 10.18 5.83 -26.86
C ARG A 11 8.97 5.21 -27.60
N GLN A 12 8.38 4.20 -27.03
CA GLN A 12 7.14 3.59 -27.54
C GLN A 12 5.92 4.29 -26.94
N SER A 13 4.76 4.15 -27.60
CA SER A 13 3.52 4.66 -27.04
C SER A 13 3.13 3.89 -25.78
N LYS A 14 2.52 4.59 -24.82
CA LYS A 14 2.01 4.00 -23.57
C LYS A 14 1.13 2.76 -23.86
N MET A 15 0.18 2.89 -24.80
CA MET A 15 -0.75 1.81 -25.13
C MET A 15 -0.06 0.60 -25.74
N LYS A 16 0.98 0.79 -26.54
CA LYS A 16 1.76 -0.33 -27.09
C LYS A 16 2.43 -1.14 -25.98
N ILE A 17 3.06 -0.46 -25.01
CA ILE A 17 3.71 -1.15 -23.89
C ILE A 17 2.69 -1.90 -23.03
N TYR A 18 1.52 -1.31 -22.74
CA TYR A 18 0.48 -2.02 -21.99
C TYR A 18 -0.05 -3.26 -22.73
N ASN A 19 -0.36 -3.12 -24.04
CA ASN A 19 -1.06 -4.17 -24.76
C ASN A 19 -0.13 -5.28 -25.27
N GLU A 20 1.12 -4.97 -25.60
CA GLU A 20 2.05 -5.92 -26.20
C GLU A 20 3.03 -6.55 -25.18
N VAL A 21 3.20 -5.92 -24.00
CA VAL A 21 4.16 -6.39 -22.98
C VAL A 21 3.45 -6.63 -21.65
N ILE A 22 2.99 -5.57 -20.96
CA ILE A 22 2.58 -5.65 -19.56
C ILE A 22 1.38 -6.59 -19.36
N ILE A 23 0.31 -6.43 -20.16
CA ILE A 23 -0.89 -7.26 -20.02
C ILE A 23 -0.62 -8.72 -20.41
N PRO A 24 0.04 -9.02 -21.54
CA PRO A 24 0.39 -10.41 -21.89
C PRO A 24 1.25 -11.09 -20.83
N ASP A 25 2.32 -10.42 -20.36
CA ASP A 25 3.25 -10.99 -19.36
C ASP A 25 2.53 -11.27 -18.03
N LEU A 26 1.70 -10.34 -17.56
CA LEU A 26 0.92 -10.52 -16.31
C LEU A 26 -0.18 -11.59 -16.47
N ARG A 27 -0.79 -11.74 -17.64
CA ARG A 27 -1.75 -12.82 -17.92
C ARG A 27 -1.06 -14.19 -17.93
N GLU A 28 0.10 -14.27 -18.55
CA GLU A 28 0.90 -15.49 -18.52
C GLU A 28 1.34 -15.82 -17.10
N ALA A 29 1.82 -14.84 -16.33
CA ALA A 29 2.15 -15.00 -14.91
C ALA A 29 0.94 -15.48 -14.09
N PHE A 30 -0.26 -14.92 -14.32
CA PHE A 30 -1.49 -15.38 -13.66
C PHE A 30 -1.80 -16.85 -13.98
N ASN A 31 -1.53 -17.31 -15.18
CA ASN A 31 -1.78 -18.70 -15.56
C ASN A 31 -0.73 -19.66 -14.98
N LEU A 32 0.53 -19.28 -14.95
CA LEU A 32 1.66 -20.15 -14.63
C LEU A 32 2.04 -20.15 -13.14
N LEU A 33 1.90 -19.02 -12.43
CA LEU A 33 2.32 -18.91 -11.04
C LEU A 33 1.43 -19.72 -10.11
N PRO A 34 2.02 -20.37 -9.08
CA PRO A 34 1.26 -21.04 -8.03
C PRO A 34 0.49 -20.05 -7.14
N THR A 35 -0.49 -20.58 -6.41
CA THR A 35 -1.14 -19.83 -5.34
C THR A 35 -0.20 -19.73 -4.12
N ARG A 36 -0.53 -18.85 -3.18
CA ARG A 36 0.23 -18.67 -1.95
C ARG A 36 0.37 -19.97 -1.15
N GLU A 37 -0.70 -20.77 -1.11
CA GLU A 37 -0.78 -22.03 -0.37
C GLU A 37 0.03 -23.17 -1.00
N GLN A 38 0.36 -23.05 -2.28
CA GLN A 38 1.16 -24.03 -3.00
C GLN A 38 2.67 -23.84 -2.80
N TYR A 39 3.10 -22.69 -2.28
CA TYR A 39 4.49 -22.45 -1.96
C TYR A 39 4.89 -23.09 -0.63
N SER A 40 6.11 -23.61 -0.58
CA SER A 40 6.74 -24.05 0.67
C SER A 40 7.06 -22.82 1.56
N ASN A 41 7.33 -23.06 2.85
CA ASN A 41 7.77 -22.00 3.74
C ASN A 41 9.07 -21.31 3.28
N ALA A 42 9.95 -22.05 2.61
CA ALA A 42 11.20 -21.52 2.07
C ALA A 42 11.00 -20.59 0.86
N ASP A 43 9.84 -20.67 0.20
CA ASP A 43 9.50 -19.89 -0.98
C ASP A 43 8.53 -18.71 -0.65
N LYS A 44 8.21 -18.50 0.62
CA LYS A 44 7.39 -17.34 1.02
C LYS A 44 8.01 -16.04 0.53
N GLY A 45 7.17 -15.15 0.03
CA GLY A 45 7.60 -13.87 -0.52
C GLY A 45 7.86 -13.87 -2.03
N ARG A 46 7.86 -15.02 -2.70
CA ARG A 46 7.88 -15.09 -4.16
C ARG A 46 6.56 -14.59 -4.75
N ALA A 47 6.61 -14.12 -6.00
CA ALA A 47 5.42 -13.74 -6.74
C ALA A 47 4.43 -14.90 -6.88
N THR A 48 3.16 -14.64 -6.62
CA THR A 48 2.07 -15.62 -6.65
C THR A 48 1.08 -15.33 -7.77
N LYS A 49 0.20 -16.29 -8.05
CA LYS A 49 -1.00 -16.07 -8.90
C LYS A 49 -1.79 -14.84 -8.43
N GLY A 50 -1.95 -14.65 -7.12
CA GLY A 50 -2.62 -13.48 -6.55
C GLY A 50 -1.91 -12.16 -6.83
N ALA A 51 -0.57 -12.15 -6.81
CA ALA A 51 0.21 -10.98 -7.17
C ALA A 51 0.00 -10.59 -8.65
N ALA A 52 0.02 -11.56 -9.56
CA ALA A 52 -0.24 -11.32 -10.98
C ALA A 52 -1.67 -10.80 -11.21
N ALA A 53 -2.68 -11.40 -10.56
CA ALA A 53 -4.07 -10.94 -10.66
C ALA A 53 -4.27 -9.53 -10.12
N GLY A 54 -3.70 -9.21 -8.97
CA GLY A 54 -3.82 -7.88 -8.36
C GLY A 54 -3.10 -6.79 -9.17
N MET A 55 -1.94 -7.11 -9.77
CA MET A 55 -1.26 -6.20 -10.69
C MET A 55 -2.05 -6.02 -12.00
N LEU A 56 -2.66 -7.07 -12.55
CA LEU A 56 -3.58 -6.95 -13.69
C LEU A 56 -4.78 -6.07 -13.36
N ALA A 57 -5.40 -6.22 -12.19
CA ALA A 57 -6.49 -5.38 -11.74
C ALA A 57 -6.08 -3.90 -11.75
N LYS A 58 -4.89 -3.59 -11.23
CA LYS A 58 -4.34 -2.23 -11.19
C LYS A 58 -4.05 -1.66 -12.58
N VAL A 59 -3.52 -2.48 -13.48
CA VAL A 59 -3.29 -2.11 -14.89
C VAL A 59 -4.60 -1.81 -15.59
N TYR A 60 -5.60 -2.70 -15.47
CA TYR A 60 -6.90 -2.50 -16.10
C TYR A 60 -7.63 -1.26 -15.54
N LEU A 61 -7.57 -1.05 -14.23
CA LEU A 61 -8.13 0.15 -13.59
C LEU A 61 -7.45 1.42 -14.14
N THR A 62 -6.12 1.41 -14.29
CA THR A 62 -5.36 2.53 -14.87
C THR A 62 -5.75 2.84 -16.32
N LEU A 63 -6.20 1.83 -17.06
CA LEU A 63 -6.64 1.95 -18.44
C LEU A 63 -8.15 2.23 -18.58
N GLY A 64 -8.90 2.37 -17.48
CA GLY A 64 -10.35 2.51 -17.48
C GLY A 64 -11.11 1.24 -17.94
N ARG A 65 -10.44 0.10 -17.91
CA ARG A 65 -11.00 -1.21 -18.28
C ARG A 65 -11.63 -1.87 -17.06
N TYR A 66 -12.74 -1.27 -16.60
CA TYR A 66 -13.34 -1.60 -15.30
C TYR A 66 -13.88 -3.03 -15.21
N SER A 67 -14.40 -3.61 -16.30
CA SER A 67 -14.90 -4.99 -16.30
C SER A 67 -13.78 -5.99 -16.06
N GLU A 68 -12.64 -5.82 -16.73
CA GLU A 68 -11.47 -6.69 -16.56
C GLU A 68 -10.79 -6.44 -15.21
N ALA A 69 -10.79 -5.19 -14.72
CA ALA A 69 -10.30 -4.89 -13.37
C ALA A 69 -11.13 -5.62 -12.32
N LEU A 70 -12.46 -5.61 -12.45
CA LEU A 70 -13.38 -6.32 -11.55
C LEU A 70 -13.16 -7.83 -11.57
N GLU A 71 -12.98 -8.42 -12.77
CA GLU A 71 -12.66 -9.84 -12.94
C GLU A 71 -11.41 -10.23 -12.14
N MET A 72 -10.34 -9.46 -12.28
CA MET A 72 -9.08 -9.73 -11.58
C MET A 72 -9.17 -9.49 -10.07
N CYS A 73 -9.92 -8.48 -9.62
CA CYS A 73 -10.20 -8.31 -8.18
C CYS A 73 -10.95 -9.50 -7.59
N ASN A 74 -11.94 -10.03 -8.31
CA ASN A 74 -12.67 -11.23 -7.89
C ASN A 74 -11.74 -12.46 -7.89
N ALA A 75 -10.83 -12.58 -8.84
CA ALA A 75 -9.85 -13.66 -8.84
C ALA A 75 -8.95 -13.62 -7.59
N VAL A 76 -8.50 -12.42 -7.16
CA VAL A 76 -7.74 -12.27 -5.91
C VAL A 76 -8.58 -12.65 -4.70
N GLU A 77 -9.83 -12.19 -4.60
CA GLU A 77 -10.74 -12.51 -3.49
C GLU A 77 -10.96 -14.04 -3.38
N ASN A 78 -11.14 -14.72 -4.51
CA ASN A 78 -11.31 -16.17 -4.58
C ASN A 78 -10.05 -16.97 -4.19
N LEU A 79 -8.88 -16.34 -4.18
CA LEU A 79 -7.63 -16.94 -3.70
C LEU A 79 -7.45 -16.84 -2.17
N GLY A 80 -8.48 -16.40 -1.43
CA GLY A 80 -8.52 -16.47 0.03
C GLY A 80 -7.73 -15.40 0.76
N TYR A 81 -7.35 -14.31 0.11
CA TYR A 81 -6.77 -13.15 0.80
C TYR A 81 -7.84 -12.46 1.68
N THR A 82 -7.44 -12.01 2.86
CA THR A 82 -8.33 -11.35 3.83
C THR A 82 -7.67 -10.14 4.46
N LEU A 83 -8.46 -9.18 4.93
CA LEU A 83 -7.92 -8.07 5.72
C LEU A 83 -7.37 -8.58 7.05
N ASN A 84 -6.22 -8.05 7.47
CA ASN A 84 -5.76 -8.26 8.84
C ASN A 84 -6.73 -7.58 9.82
N PRO A 85 -6.99 -8.18 10.97
CA PRO A 85 -7.87 -7.57 11.99
C PRO A 85 -7.38 -6.21 12.46
N ASP A 86 -6.08 -6.06 12.71
CA ASP A 86 -5.45 -4.75 12.99
C ASP A 86 -4.74 -4.24 11.74
N TYR A 87 -5.03 -2.98 11.40
CA TYR A 87 -4.38 -2.28 10.29
C TYR A 87 -2.86 -2.26 10.39
N SER A 88 -2.32 -2.11 11.60
CA SER A 88 -0.88 -2.05 11.83
C SER A 88 -0.16 -3.38 11.59
N ASP A 89 -0.87 -4.51 11.56
CA ASP A 89 -0.27 -5.81 11.27
C ASP A 89 0.22 -5.95 9.81
N CYS A 90 -0.14 -5.03 8.94
CA CYS A 90 0.44 -4.93 7.58
C CYS A 90 1.87 -4.35 7.58
N PHE A 91 2.30 -3.73 8.68
CA PHE A 91 3.53 -2.94 8.74
C PHE A 91 4.33 -3.30 9.98
N GLY A 92 5.64 -3.32 9.88
CA GLY A 92 6.51 -3.61 11.03
C GLY A 92 7.56 -4.67 10.74
N ALA A 93 8.50 -4.79 11.68
CA ALA A 93 9.69 -5.65 11.54
C ALA A 93 9.49 -7.09 12.03
N ALA A 94 8.48 -7.34 12.86
CA ALA A 94 8.24 -8.68 13.41
C ALA A 94 7.80 -9.66 12.31
N GLU A 95 8.22 -10.93 12.41
CA GLU A 95 7.86 -11.96 11.43
C GLU A 95 6.34 -12.10 11.22
N ARG A 96 5.52 -11.90 12.27
CA ARG A 96 4.06 -11.91 12.16
C ARG A 96 3.47 -10.82 11.25
N ASN A 97 4.26 -9.77 10.96
CA ASN A 97 3.87 -8.65 10.09
C ASN A 97 4.33 -8.83 8.64
N LYS A 98 5.01 -9.94 8.34
CA LYS A 98 5.50 -10.25 6.99
C LYS A 98 4.64 -11.31 6.32
N ASN A 99 4.38 -11.11 5.03
CA ASN A 99 3.61 -12.06 4.21
C ASN A 99 2.29 -12.49 4.90
N THR A 100 1.56 -11.53 5.44
CA THR A 100 0.33 -11.74 6.21
C THR A 100 -0.82 -12.21 5.32
N ALA A 101 -1.98 -12.50 5.92
CA ALA A 101 -3.19 -12.85 5.17
C ALA A 101 -3.65 -11.74 4.20
N GLU A 102 -3.33 -10.49 4.50
CA GLU A 102 -3.64 -9.33 3.67
C GLU A 102 -2.59 -9.07 2.59
N SER A 103 -1.35 -9.49 2.78
CA SER A 103 -0.25 -9.23 1.86
C SER A 103 -0.39 -10.06 0.58
N ILE A 104 -0.44 -9.40 -0.56
CA ILE A 104 -0.51 -10.03 -1.88
C ILE A 104 0.88 -10.08 -2.50
N PHE A 105 1.65 -8.99 -2.37
CA PHE A 105 3.04 -8.93 -2.80
C PHE A 105 3.84 -7.98 -1.91
N GLU A 106 4.95 -8.49 -1.36
CA GLU A 106 5.88 -7.73 -0.54
C GLU A 106 7.28 -7.76 -1.14
N ILE A 107 7.98 -6.64 -1.03
CA ILE A 107 9.43 -6.61 -1.23
C ILE A 107 10.06 -7.10 0.08
N GLN A 108 10.77 -8.22 -0.01
CA GLN A 108 11.36 -8.89 1.15
C GLN A 108 12.65 -8.19 1.55
N TYR A 109 12.76 -7.81 2.83
CA TYR A 109 13.95 -7.21 3.41
C TYR A 109 14.53 -8.10 4.52
N TYR A 110 15.85 -8.00 4.70
CA TYR A 110 16.59 -8.73 5.72
C TYR A 110 17.49 -7.77 6.49
N GLY A 111 17.33 -7.74 7.82
CA GLY A 111 17.93 -6.70 8.67
C GLY A 111 19.20 -7.10 9.43
N LEU A 112 19.72 -8.32 9.24
CA LEU A 112 20.88 -8.83 9.97
C LEU A 112 22.19 -8.74 9.17
N THR A 113 22.25 -7.88 8.20
CA THR A 113 23.44 -7.68 7.38
C THR A 113 24.40 -6.68 8.05
N LYS A 114 25.70 -6.85 7.79
CA LYS A 114 26.78 -6.04 8.36
C LYS A 114 26.58 -4.54 8.16
N ASP A 115 27.21 -3.75 9.02
CA ASP A 115 27.21 -2.27 9.06
C ASP A 115 27.78 -1.58 7.80
N ASP A 116 27.72 -2.19 6.64
CA ASP A 116 28.20 -1.60 5.40
C ASP A 116 27.08 -0.86 4.68
N PHE A 117 27.00 0.44 4.95
CA PHE A 117 26.07 1.36 4.32
C PHE A 117 26.07 1.30 2.78
N TRP A 118 27.25 1.12 2.21
CA TRP A 118 27.47 1.05 0.76
C TRP A 118 27.71 -0.38 0.26
N GLY A 119 27.64 -1.36 1.15
CA GLY A 119 27.89 -2.74 0.83
C GLY A 119 26.80 -3.33 -0.07
N GLU A 120 27.22 -4.09 -1.08
CA GLU A 120 26.32 -4.85 -1.97
C GLU A 120 25.46 -5.88 -1.19
N GLU A 121 25.82 -6.17 0.05
CA GLU A 121 25.12 -7.13 0.91
C GLU A 121 24.02 -6.50 1.78
N ASN A 122 23.85 -5.18 1.77
CA ASN A 122 22.79 -4.53 2.54
C ASN A 122 21.42 -4.79 1.92
N GLN A 123 20.57 -5.52 2.66
CA GLN A 123 19.21 -5.91 2.26
C GLN A 123 18.16 -5.33 3.20
N ALA A 124 18.48 -4.31 3.97
CA ALA A 124 17.58 -3.68 4.93
C ALA A 124 16.66 -2.63 4.29
N SER A 125 15.49 -2.44 4.90
CA SER A 125 14.55 -1.38 4.54
C SER A 125 14.99 -0.04 5.14
N TRP A 126 14.84 1.04 4.38
CA TRP A 126 15.19 2.40 4.79
C TRP A 126 13.98 3.27 5.15
N LEU A 127 12.76 2.74 5.04
CA LEU A 127 11.55 3.53 5.23
C LEU A 127 11.45 4.16 6.62
N SER A 128 11.74 3.37 7.68
CA SER A 128 11.74 3.86 9.06
C SER A 128 12.76 4.98 9.25
N THR A 129 13.96 4.80 8.70
CA THR A 129 15.06 5.76 8.74
C THR A 129 14.66 7.10 8.11
N PHE A 130 14.05 7.08 6.93
CA PHE A 130 13.66 8.31 6.26
C PHE A 130 12.48 9.02 6.92
N MET A 131 11.50 8.29 7.46
CA MET A 131 10.24 8.87 7.93
C MET A 131 10.22 9.19 9.43
N GLY A 132 11.11 8.61 10.24
CA GLY A 132 11.15 8.83 11.68
C GLY A 132 11.35 10.30 12.05
N PRO A 133 10.81 10.75 13.23
CA PRO A 133 10.95 12.13 13.67
C PRO A 133 12.41 12.52 13.83
N ARG A 134 12.80 13.64 13.22
CA ARG A 134 14.20 14.05 13.13
C ARG A 134 14.84 14.23 14.51
N ASN A 135 16.01 13.65 14.71
CA ASN A 135 16.78 13.70 15.96
C ASN A 135 16.02 13.15 17.19
N SER A 136 14.98 12.34 17.01
CA SER A 136 14.23 11.77 18.13
C SER A 136 14.98 10.70 18.89
N GLY A 137 15.89 9.97 18.25
CA GLY A 137 16.51 8.78 18.80
C GLY A 137 15.55 7.58 18.94
N TRP A 138 14.38 7.62 18.27
CA TRP A 138 13.37 6.54 18.37
C TRP A 138 13.59 5.43 17.36
N VAL A 139 14.14 5.79 16.22
CA VAL A 139 14.48 4.90 15.10
C VAL A 139 15.87 5.23 14.58
N GLY A 140 16.52 4.28 13.91
CA GLY A 140 17.81 4.50 13.28
C GLY A 140 17.75 5.61 12.22
N GLY A 141 18.61 6.61 12.28
CA GLY A 141 18.71 7.74 11.36
C GLY A 141 17.70 8.86 11.60
N ALA A 142 16.42 8.59 11.52
CA ALA A 142 15.32 9.53 11.78
C ALA A 142 15.45 10.88 11.03
N TYR A 143 15.26 10.86 9.70
CA TYR A 143 15.46 12.06 8.85
C TYR A 143 14.22 12.95 8.71
N GLY A 144 13.03 12.52 9.11
CA GLY A 144 11.79 13.30 9.11
C GLY A 144 11.28 13.65 7.72
N TRP A 145 11.41 12.73 6.75
CA TRP A 145 10.91 12.93 5.39
C TRP A 145 9.43 12.63 5.29
N ASN A 146 8.80 13.13 4.21
CA ASN A 146 7.41 12.86 3.85
C ASN A 146 6.42 13.22 4.97
N GLN A 147 6.60 14.40 5.58
CA GLN A 147 5.78 14.86 6.71
C GLN A 147 4.32 15.09 6.27
N PRO A 148 3.33 14.57 7.04
CA PRO A 148 1.92 14.85 6.78
C PRO A 148 1.62 16.35 6.88
N THR A 149 0.73 16.84 6.02
CA THR A 149 0.18 18.20 6.12
C THR A 149 -1.03 18.24 7.03
N GLN A 150 -1.37 19.42 7.58
CA GLN A 150 -2.61 19.62 8.34
C GLN A 150 -3.83 19.21 7.51
N GLU A 151 -3.87 19.61 6.23
CA GLU A 151 -4.97 19.26 5.32
C GLU A 151 -5.18 17.75 5.23
N PHE A 152 -4.10 16.96 5.15
CA PHE A 152 -4.20 15.51 5.15
C PHE A 152 -4.70 14.96 6.49
N VAL A 153 -4.22 15.51 7.60
CA VAL A 153 -4.63 15.08 8.95
C VAL A 153 -6.12 15.32 9.19
N ASP A 154 -6.64 16.41 8.65
CA ASP A 154 -8.06 16.79 8.76
C ASP A 154 -9.00 15.87 7.94
N GLN A 155 -8.45 15.02 7.06
CA GLN A 155 -9.24 14.06 6.28
C GLN A 155 -9.69 12.84 7.11
N TYR A 156 -9.10 12.58 8.28
CA TYR A 156 -9.51 11.45 9.11
C TYR A 156 -10.87 11.70 9.73
N GLU A 157 -11.79 10.77 9.53
CA GLU A 157 -13.13 10.81 10.13
C GLU A 157 -13.05 10.54 11.65
N ALA A 158 -14.01 11.04 12.39
CA ALA A 158 -14.09 10.77 13.84
C ALA A 158 -14.24 9.26 14.09
N GLY A 159 -13.41 8.71 14.97
CA GLY A 159 -13.37 7.28 15.27
C GLY A 159 -12.55 6.42 14.31
N ASP A 160 -11.88 7.01 13.31
CA ASP A 160 -10.97 6.27 12.43
C ASP A 160 -9.71 5.82 13.18
N LEU A 161 -9.63 4.51 13.43
CA LEU A 161 -8.53 3.88 14.17
C LEU A 161 -7.19 3.95 13.45
N ARG A 162 -7.18 4.24 12.15
CA ARG A 162 -5.95 4.31 11.33
C ARG A 162 -5.13 5.55 11.60
N LYS A 163 -5.74 6.64 12.08
CA LYS A 163 -5.05 7.89 12.37
C LYS A 163 -3.84 7.66 13.28
N ASP A 164 -4.07 7.05 14.43
CA ASP A 164 -3.04 6.78 15.44
C ASP A 164 -1.99 5.75 14.99
N LYS A 165 -2.30 4.96 13.97
CA LYS A 165 -1.38 3.98 13.37
C LYS A 165 -0.57 4.55 12.21
N THR A 166 -1.05 5.63 11.60
CA THR A 166 -0.45 6.23 10.39
C THR A 166 0.38 7.46 10.70
N ILE A 167 -0.03 8.27 11.67
CA ILE A 167 0.53 9.60 11.95
C ILE A 167 0.97 9.72 13.41
N LEU A 168 2.09 10.39 13.62
CA LEU A 168 2.49 10.98 14.90
C LEU A 168 2.04 12.43 14.95
N TYR A 169 1.34 12.80 16.02
CA TYR A 169 0.87 14.15 16.33
C TYR A 169 0.86 14.36 17.83
N GLU A 170 0.82 15.61 18.29
CA GLU A 170 0.81 15.91 19.71
C GLU A 170 -0.46 15.36 20.38
N GLY A 171 -0.29 14.51 21.41
CA GLY A 171 -1.38 13.79 22.07
C GLY A 171 -1.71 12.43 21.47
N CYS A 172 -1.05 11.98 20.39
CA CYS A 172 -1.22 10.61 19.89
C CYS A 172 -0.66 9.58 20.91
N PRO A 173 -1.03 8.30 20.80
CA PRO A 173 -0.44 7.24 21.62
C PRO A 173 1.09 7.24 21.50
N ASN A 174 1.78 7.07 22.63
CA ASN A 174 3.23 7.04 22.70
C ASN A 174 3.83 6.01 21.74
N PHE A 175 5.01 6.31 21.18
CA PHE A 175 5.82 5.37 20.43
C PHE A 175 6.93 4.83 21.34
N GLU A 176 6.88 3.53 21.67
CA GLU A 176 7.83 2.90 22.61
C GLU A 176 8.02 3.70 23.92
N GLY A 177 6.91 4.15 24.50
CA GLY A 177 6.92 4.94 25.74
C GLY A 177 7.20 6.45 25.55
N ASN A 178 7.58 6.88 24.35
CA ASN A 178 7.93 8.27 24.08
C ASN A 178 6.73 9.07 23.55
N ALA A 179 6.46 10.23 24.19
CA ALA A 179 5.43 11.15 23.74
C ALA A 179 5.93 11.99 22.57
N TYR A 180 5.11 12.08 21.49
CA TYR A 180 5.41 12.94 20.37
C TYR A 180 5.16 14.41 20.68
N ARG A 181 6.00 15.30 20.15
CA ARG A 181 5.84 16.76 20.24
C ARG A 181 5.82 17.37 18.84
N ALA A 182 4.92 18.31 18.61
CA ALA A 182 4.78 18.98 17.32
C ALA A 182 6.09 19.64 16.82
N SER A 183 6.95 20.08 17.76
CA SER A 183 8.28 20.65 17.45
C SER A 183 9.28 19.68 16.80
N MET A 184 8.97 18.39 16.73
CA MET A 184 9.80 17.36 16.06
C MET A 184 9.66 17.38 14.52
N SER A 185 8.78 18.23 13.98
CA SER A 185 8.52 18.34 12.55
C SER A 185 8.16 19.78 12.16
N ASN A 186 8.36 20.14 10.90
CA ASN A 186 7.99 21.45 10.38
C ASN A 186 6.47 21.62 10.22
N THR A 187 5.74 20.52 10.08
CA THR A 187 4.27 20.51 9.93
C THR A 187 3.54 20.21 11.23
N GLY A 188 4.25 19.83 12.30
CA GLY A 188 3.67 19.32 13.53
C GLY A 188 3.35 17.81 13.48
N TYR A 189 3.67 17.13 12.38
CA TYR A 189 3.32 15.72 12.12
C TYR A 189 4.48 14.93 11.55
N ASN A 190 4.56 13.64 11.88
CA ASN A 190 5.43 12.68 11.17
C ASN A 190 4.65 11.41 10.81
N VAL A 191 5.17 10.65 9.86
CA VAL A 191 4.64 9.32 9.55
C VAL A 191 4.98 8.36 10.68
N ARG A 192 3.97 7.59 11.14
CA ARG A 192 4.12 6.52 12.12
C ARG A 192 4.14 5.13 11.48
N LYS A 193 3.41 4.97 10.40
CA LYS A 193 3.06 3.71 9.75
C LYS A 193 4.22 2.74 9.55
N PHE A 194 5.40 3.24 9.20
CA PHE A 194 6.57 2.43 8.86
C PHE A 194 7.68 2.47 9.92
N LEU A 195 7.39 3.02 11.09
CA LEU A 195 8.42 3.14 12.12
C LEU A 195 8.72 1.79 12.75
N VAL A 196 9.99 1.48 12.80
CA VAL A 196 10.56 0.33 13.51
C VAL A 196 11.46 0.86 14.60
N PRO A 197 11.20 0.54 15.89
CA PRO A 197 11.93 1.10 17.01
C PRO A 197 13.37 0.54 17.07
N LEU A 198 14.26 1.27 17.73
CA LEU A 198 15.65 0.84 17.94
C LEU A 198 15.77 -0.52 18.63
N SER A 199 14.78 -0.93 19.42
CA SER A 199 14.73 -2.26 20.04
C SER A 199 14.65 -3.40 19.03
N GLN A 200 14.12 -3.14 17.82
CA GLN A 200 13.97 -4.12 16.74
C GLN A 200 14.92 -3.86 15.57
N SER A 201 15.40 -2.64 15.41
CA SER A 201 16.36 -2.22 14.38
C SER A 201 17.32 -1.20 14.99
N PRO A 202 18.44 -1.66 15.56
CA PRO A 202 19.33 -0.80 16.35
C PRO A 202 20.09 0.24 15.53
N ASP A 203 20.15 0.07 14.22
CA ASP A 203 20.82 0.99 13.32
C ASP A 203 19.96 1.29 12.09
N PHE A 204 20.31 2.34 11.34
CA PHE A 204 19.59 2.83 10.16
C PHE A 204 19.59 1.85 8.98
N ASN A 205 20.49 0.88 8.95
CA ASN A 205 20.65 -0.13 7.89
C ASN A 205 20.35 -1.57 8.35
N THR A 206 19.63 -1.74 9.46
CA THR A 206 19.33 -3.07 10.02
C THR A 206 17.83 -3.40 10.05
N ASN A 207 16.98 -2.57 9.44
CA ASN A 207 15.54 -2.73 9.49
C ASN A 207 15.05 -3.87 8.59
N PRO A 208 14.51 -4.97 9.16
CA PRO A 208 14.02 -6.11 8.39
C PRO A 208 12.57 -5.95 7.88
N ALA A 209 11.89 -4.84 8.15
CA ALA A 209 10.49 -4.68 7.78
C ALA A 209 10.29 -4.72 6.26
N ASN A 210 9.42 -5.59 5.78
CA ASN A 210 9.07 -5.67 4.37
C ASN A 210 8.30 -4.42 3.91
N PHE A 211 8.35 -4.14 2.61
CA PHE A 211 7.49 -3.15 1.99
C PHE A 211 6.34 -3.85 1.27
N VAL A 212 5.12 -3.61 1.73
CA VAL A 212 3.91 -4.18 1.12
C VAL A 212 3.56 -3.37 -0.13
N ALA A 213 3.91 -3.90 -1.29
CA ALA A 213 3.68 -3.25 -2.58
C ALA A 213 2.23 -3.42 -3.08
N LEU A 214 1.57 -4.50 -2.65
CA LEU A 214 0.17 -4.78 -2.96
C LEU A 214 -0.47 -5.56 -1.81
N ARG A 215 -1.62 -5.09 -1.32
CA ARG A 215 -2.38 -5.73 -0.24
C ARG A 215 -3.87 -5.79 -0.55
N PHE A 216 -4.58 -6.64 0.15
CA PHE A 216 -5.98 -6.94 -0.13
C PHE A 216 -6.91 -5.72 0.04
N ALA A 217 -6.60 -4.79 0.94
CA ALA A 217 -7.35 -3.53 1.04
C ALA A 217 -7.29 -2.70 -0.25
N ASP A 218 -6.12 -2.62 -0.94
CA ASP A 218 -6.03 -1.95 -2.25
C ASP A 218 -6.93 -2.66 -3.28
N VAL A 219 -6.94 -4.01 -3.29
CA VAL A 219 -7.80 -4.78 -4.20
C VAL A 219 -9.28 -4.56 -3.91
N LEU A 220 -9.70 -4.50 -2.65
CA LEU A 220 -11.09 -4.18 -2.29
C LEU A 220 -11.49 -2.79 -2.76
N LEU A 221 -10.62 -1.80 -2.61
CA LEU A 221 -10.87 -0.43 -3.06
C LEU A 221 -10.84 -0.30 -4.60
N MET A 222 -9.97 -1.05 -5.30
CA MET A 222 -10.01 -1.19 -6.76
C MET A 222 -11.32 -1.85 -7.23
N LYS A 223 -11.81 -2.87 -6.51
CA LYS A 223 -13.08 -3.51 -6.78
C LYS A 223 -14.26 -2.55 -6.60
N ALA A 224 -14.26 -1.78 -5.51
CA ALA A 224 -15.29 -0.76 -5.26
C ALA A 224 -15.32 0.28 -6.37
N GLU A 225 -14.16 0.77 -6.80
CA GLU A 225 -14.04 1.73 -7.89
C GLU A 225 -14.56 1.13 -9.21
N ALA A 226 -14.11 -0.06 -9.59
CA ALA A 226 -14.54 -0.72 -10.81
C ALA A 226 -16.06 -0.95 -10.84
N LEU A 227 -16.66 -1.41 -9.74
CA LEU A 227 -18.11 -1.57 -9.62
C LEU A 227 -18.84 -0.25 -9.79
N ASN A 228 -18.39 0.80 -9.13
CA ASN A 228 -19.00 2.12 -9.22
C ASN A 228 -18.93 2.69 -10.64
N GLU A 229 -17.78 2.59 -11.31
CA GLU A 229 -17.62 3.09 -12.68
C GLU A 229 -18.43 2.28 -13.71
N LEU A 230 -18.77 1.04 -13.41
CA LEU A 230 -19.71 0.21 -14.18
C LEU A 230 -21.20 0.53 -13.90
N GLY A 231 -21.50 1.54 -13.07
CA GLY A 231 -22.88 1.87 -12.68
C GLY A 231 -23.47 0.93 -11.62
N ARG A 232 -22.67 0.05 -11.01
CA ARG A 232 -23.07 -0.91 -9.98
C ARG A 232 -22.78 -0.35 -8.59
N THR A 233 -23.23 0.87 -8.33
CA THR A 233 -22.89 1.66 -7.14
C THR A 233 -23.27 0.97 -5.83
N THR A 234 -24.44 0.34 -5.75
CA THR A 234 -24.86 -0.42 -4.54
C THR A 234 -23.94 -1.60 -4.27
N GLU A 235 -23.42 -2.25 -5.31
CA GLU A 235 -22.49 -3.36 -5.12
C GLU A 235 -21.10 -2.88 -4.66
N ALA A 236 -20.72 -1.65 -5.02
CA ALA A 236 -19.47 -1.03 -4.58
C ALA A 236 -19.42 -0.80 -3.06
N GLU A 237 -20.59 -0.68 -2.41
CA GLU A 237 -20.68 -0.54 -0.95
C GLU A 237 -20.02 -1.72 -0.21
N VAL A 238 -20.13 -2.93 -0.73
CA VAL A 238 -19.68 -4.15 -0.05
C VAL A 238 -18.15 -4.15 0.17
N PRO A 239 -17.30 -4.05 -0.85
CA PRO A 239 -15.85 -4.01 -0.65
C PRO A 239 -15.40 -2.75 0.09
N LEU A 240 -16.04 -1.60 -0.13
CA LEU A 240 -15.76 -0.37 0.60
C LEU A 240 -16.05 -0.53 2.09
N TYR A 241 -17.20 -1.09 2.44
CA TYR A 241 -17.60 -1.30 3.83
C TYR A 241 -16.65 -2.25 4.59
N LYS A 242 -16.11 -3.28 3.93
CA LYS A 242 -15.11 -4.17 4.54
C LYS A 242 -13.89 -3.38 5.04
N VAL A 243 -13.36 -2.46 4.21
CA VAL A 243 -12.20 -1.62 4.58
C VAL A 243 -12.56 -0.66 5.70
N ARG A 244 -13.69 0.02 5.60
CA ARG A 244 -14.16 0.98 6.61
C ARG A 244 -14.43 0.31 7.96
N THR A 245 -15.04 -0.86 7.97
CA THR A 245 -15.32 -1.61 9.20
C THR A 245 -14.02 -1.96 9.95
N ARG A 246 -12.98 -2.41 9.24
CA ARG A 246 -11.67 -2.67 9.82
C ARG A 246 -11.06 -1.39 10.42
N ALA A 247 -11.32 -0.24 9.81
CA ALA A 247 -10.89 1.07 10.30
C ALA A 247 -11.71 1.60 11.50
N GLY A 248 -12.71 0.87 11.98
CA GLY A 248 -13.60 1.31 13.06
C GLY A 248 -14.82 2.12 12.57
N LEU A 249 -14.93 2.39 11.28
CA LEU A 249 -16.00 3.18 10.67
C LEU A 249 -17.18 2.27 10.28
N THR A 250 -17.97 1.88 11.27
CA THR A 250 -19.02 0.84 11.13
C THR A 250 -20.40 1.37 10.74
N ASN A 251 -20.58 2.69 10.65
CA ASN A 251 -21.84 3.29 10.24
C ASN A 251 -22.07 3.12 8.74
N ARG A 252 -22.97 2.23 8.34
CA ARG A 252 -23.29 1.98 6.94
C ARG A 252 -23.96 3.15 6.24
N ALA A 253 -24.73 3.96 6.98
CA ALA A 253 -25.41 5.12 6.41
C ALA A 253 -24.45 6.13 5.74
N ASP A 254 -23.16 6.09 6.08
CA ASP A 254 -22.14 6.96 5.48
C ASP A 254 -21.82 6.60 4.00
N ILE A 255 -22.22 5.41 3.56
CA ILE A 255 -21.93 4.89 2.23
C ILE A 255 -23.15 4.32 1.49
N GLU A 256 -24.31 4.23 2.14
CA GLU A 256 -25.54 3.72 1.53
C GLU A 256 -26.30 4.81 0.77
N ASN A 257 -26.97 4.38 -0.30
CA ASN A 257 -27.83 5.25 -1.12
C ASN A 257 -27.11 6.45 -1.75
N LEU A 258 -25.81 6.35 -1.93
CA LEU A 258 -25.03 7.39 -2.60
C LEU A 258 -25.26 7.33 -4.13
N THR A 259 -25.26 8.49 -4.77
CA THR A 259 -25.15 8.57 -6.23
C THR A 259 -23.77 8.04 -6.67
N GLN A 260 -23.63 7.66 -7.93
CA GLN A 260 -22.35 7.22 -8.49
C GLN A 260 -21.22 8.23 -8.24
N THR A 261 -21.50 9.53 -8.37
CA THR A 261 -20.52 10.60 -8.11
C THR A 261 -20.13 10.67 -6.63
N GLN A 262 -21.09 10.62 -5.73
CA GLN A 262 -20.82 10.64 -4.29
C GLN A 262 -20.02 9.40 -3.86
N MET A 263 -20.37 8.23 -4.37
CA MET A 263 -19.64 6.99 -4.10
C MET A 263 -18.20 7.07 -4.65
N ARG A 264 -18.00 7.65 -5.83
CA ARG A 264 -16.66 7.88 -6.40
C ARG A 264 -15.79 8.71 -5.46
N GLU A 265 -16.30 9.83 -4.96
CA GLU A 265 -15.56 10.66 -4.02
C GLU A 265 -15.29 9.93 -2.69
N LYS A 266 -16.25 9.15 -2.20
CA LYS A 266 -16.06 8.35 -0.98
C LYS A 266 -14.98 7.27 -1.16
N ILE A 267 -14.94 6.59 -2.30
CA ILE A 267 -13.89 5.62 -2.63
C ILE A 267 -12.53 6.31 -2.77
N ARG A 268 -12.45 7.45 -3.45
CA ARG A 268 -11.21 8.24 -3.59
C ARG A 268 -10.67 8.72 -2.24
N HIS A 269 -11.56 9.16 -1.36
CA HIS A 269 -11.24 9.52 0.02
C HIS A 269 -10.71 8.31 0.80
N GLU A 270 -11.43 7.19 0.76
CA GLU A 270 -11.02 5.97 1.45
C GLU A 270 -9.65 5.46 0.98
N ARG A 271 -9.39 5.48 -0.33
CA ARG A 271 -8.07 5.15 -0.89
C ARG A 271 -6.97 6.06 -0.36
N ARG A 272 -7.24 7.36 -0.25
CA ARG A 272 -6.28 8.35 0.27
C ARG A 272 -5.86 8.04 1.70
N ILE A 273 -6.81 7.68 2.56
CA ILE A 273 -6.57 7.38 3.98
C ILE A 273 -5.97 5.98 4.15
N GLU A 274 -6.59 4.99 3.56
CA GLU A 274 -6.19 3.58 3.71
C GLU A 274 -4.76 3.33 3.22
N LEU A 275 -4.44 3.86 2.04
CA LEU A 275 -3.17 3.64 1.35
C LEU A 275 -2.16 4.79 1.56
N ALA A 276 -2.38 5.62 2.58
CA ALA A 276 -1.52 6.76 2.87
C ALA A 276 -0.05 6.32 3.02
N PHE A 277 0.84 7.05 2.36
CA PHE A 277 2.30 6.85 2.33
C PHE A 277 2.80 5.56 1.67
N GLU A 278 1.91 4.73 1.09
CA GLU A 278 2.28 3.49 0.40
C GLU A 278 2.65 3.69 -1.09
N GLY A 279 2.73 4.93 -1.56
CA GLY A 279 3.14 5.26 -2.94
C GLY A 279 2.01 5.22 -3.97
N HIS A 280 0.74 5.07 -3.57
CA HIS A 280 -0.39 4.95 -4.50
C HIS A 280 -0.95 6.29 -4.96
N ARG A 281 -0.99 7.32 -4.09
CA ARG A 281 -1.74 8.57 -4.30
C ARG A 281 -1.43 9.27 -5.62
N TRP A 282 -0.14 9.42 -5.98
CA TRP A 282 0.26 10.07 -7.21
C TRP A 282 -0.32 9.38 -8.44
N PHE A 283 -0.22 8.05 -8.50
CA PHE A 283 -0.75 7.26 -9.60
C PHE A 283 -2.27 7.30 -9.68
N ASP A 284 -2.96 7.32 -8.55
CA ASP A 284 -4.41 7.51 -8.50
C ASP A 284 -4.81 8.86 -9.08
N MET A 285 -4.15 9.95 -8.67
CA MET A 285 -4.46 11.30 -9.14
C MET A 285 -4.27 11.46 -10.65
N ILE A 286 -3.19 10.93 -11.22
CA ILE A 286 -2.93 11.05 -12.67
C ILE A 286 -3.82 10.16 -13.54
N ARG A 287 -4.43 9.09 -13.00
CA ARG A 287 -5.36 8.24 -13.75
C ARG A 287 -6.82 8.70 -13.64
N TRP A 288 -7.19 9.38 -12.55
CA TRP A 288 -8.54 9.90 -12.39
C TRP A 288 -8.78 11.13 -13.27
N ASP A 289 -9.94 11.17 -13.89
CA ASP A 289 -10.41 12.28 -14.71
C ASP A 289 -9.39 12.74 -15.78
N ASN A 290 -8.66 11.77 -16.37
CA ASN A 290 -7.57 12.01 -17.33
C ASN A 290 -6.47 12.95 -16.80
N GLY A 291 -6.17 12.85 -15.53
CA GLY A 291 -5.15 13.66 -14.85
C GLY A 291 -5.64 15.03 -14.37
N GLN A 292 -6.91 15.35 -14.53
CA GLN A 292 -7.47 16.63 -14.05
C GLN A 292 -7.65 16.68 -12.53
N TYR A 293 -7.51 15.54 -11.87
CA TYR A 293 -7.58 15.44 -10.41
C TYR A 293 -6.25 15.78 -9.72
N ALA A 294 -5.15 15.85 -10.45
CA ALA A 294 -3.81 16.08 -9.92
C ALA A 294 -3.50 17.56 -9.63
#